data_891c5f0fb2b596c45b6d1b96638e86bc
#
_entry.id   891c5f0fb2b596c45b6d1b96638e86bc
#
_cell.length_a   1.000
_cell.length_b   1.000
_cell.length_c   1.000
_cell.angle_alpha   90.00
_cell.angle_beta   90.00
_cell.angle_gamma   90.00
#
_symmetry.space_group_name_H-M   'P 1'
#
loop_
_entity.id
_entity.type
_entity.pdbx_description
1 polymer ?
#
loop_
_entity_poly.entity_id
_entity_poly.type
_entity_poly.pdbx_seq_one_letter_code
_entity_poly.pdbx_strand_id
1 'polypeptide(L)'
;MEISIFTVDAFTNLPFKGNPAAICPLSHALRDELYQRIATEMNLSETAFITKINPSDNFTTGSRFCLRWFTPTKEVDLCGHATLASAAVLFQHMKNMNPTVVFETRSGDLSVTRCGEQIVMDFPLNPPTREDPKEFKDIIKAAVGDHPIQDVYLSSSTKKLMIRLADSCDRSVLTSLKVDSTTLLSSERSGRVTGLIITIIGSPDCQPGYDFYSRYFAPWNGIPEDPVTGSAHTVLASYWLEKLGKRKMLAYQCSSRGGELELEVREDGRVNIAGRTVTILQGTITL
;
A
#
# COMPACT_ATOMS: atom_id res chain seq x y z
N MET A 1 -27.48 13.07 9.64
CA MET A 1 -26.96 11.72 9.99
C MET A 1 -25.51 11.91 10.44
N GLU A 2 -25.09 11.18 11.50
CA GLU A 2 -23.72 11.25 11.98
C GLU A 2 -22.97 9.95 11.63
N ILE A 3 -21.73 10.09 11.15
CA ILE A 3 -20.86 9.00 10.78
C ILE A 3 -19.54 9.15 11.52
N SER A 4 -19.15 8.11 12.28
CA SER A 4 -17.83 8.09 12.91
C SER A 4 -16.74 8.04 11.85
N ILE A 5 -15.66 8.81 12.05
CA ILE A 5 -14.52 8.85 11.16
C ILE A 5 -13.21 8.81 11.97
N PHE A 6 -12.24 8.09 11.42
CA PHE A 6 -10.88 7.99 11.92
C PHE A 6 -9.91 8.32 10.81
N THR A 7 -8.87 9.11 11.09
CA THR A 7 -7.70 9.19 10.20
C THR A 7 -6.58 8.38 10.82
N VAL A 8 -6.09 7.40 10.06
CA VAL A 8 -5.08 6.44 10.52
C VAL A 8 -3.90 6.46 9.56
N ASP A 9 -2.72 6.70 10.10
CA ASP A 9 -1.44 6.53 9.39
C ASP A 9 -1.05 5.04 9.43
N ALA A 10 -1.00 4.41 8.26
CA ALA A 10 -0.66 3.00 8.09
C ALA A 10 0.83 2.81 7.78
N PHE A 11 1.41 1.67 8.19
CA PHE A 11 2.81 1.30 8.02
C PHE A 11 3.79 2.21 8.78
N THR A 12 3.38 2.64 9.96
CA THR A 12 4.20 3.48 10.84
C THR A 12 3.78 3.30 12.31
N ASN A 13 4.70 3.58 13.21
CA ASN A 13 4.44 3.73 14.64
C ASN A 13 4.58 5.20 15.11
N LEU A 14 4.75 6.14 14.17
CA LEU A 14 4.91 7.56 14.44
C LEU A 14 3.81 8.37 13.74
N PRO A 15 3.23 9.37 14.41
CA PRO A 15 2.29 10.29 13.78
C PRO A 15 2.90 11.02 12.58
N PHE A 16 2.07 11.32 11.57
CA PHE A 16 2.43 12.08 10.37
C PHE A 16 3.47 11.38 9.47
N LYS A 17 3.65 10.09 9.65
CA LYS A 17 4.43 9.17 8.80
C LYS A 17 3.50 8.14 8.17
N GLY A 18 4.07 7.20 7.40
CA GLY A 18 3.28 6.16 6.74
C GLY A 18 2.30 6.70 5.70
N ASN A 19 1.25 5.94 5.41
CA ASN A 19 0.23 6.28 4.42
C ASN A 19 -1.11 6.53 5.12
N PRO A 20 -1.67 7.76 5.07
CA PRO A 20 -2.90 8.10 5.76
C PRO A 20 -4.13 7.60 5.01
N ALA A 21 -5.12 7.09 5.75
CA ALA A 21 -6.44 6.77 5.23
C ALA A 21 -7.53 7.26 6.17
N ALA A 22 -8.66 7.70 5.62
CA ALA A 22 -9.87 7.95 6.40
C ALA A 22 -10.69 6.66 6.49
N ILE A 23 -11.16 6.30 7.68
CA ILE A 23 -11.89 5.07 7.94
C ILE A 23 -13.24 5.39 8.56
N CYS A 24 -14.32 4.94 7.91
CA CYS A 24 -15.69 5.15 8.34
C CYS A 24 -16.38 3.79 8.63
N PRO A 25 -16.48 3.37 9.90
CA PRO A 25 -17.34 2.24 10.27
C PRO A 25 -18.80 2.67 10.18
N LEU A 26 -19.61 1.92 9.42
CA LEU A 26 -20.99 2.22 9.12
C LEU A 26 -21.93 1.14 9.65
N SER A 27 -23.01 1.53 10.28
CA SER A 27 -24.07 0.59 10.72
C SER A 27 -24.81 -0.06 9.57
N HIS A 28 -24.88 0.61 8.40
CA HIS A 28 -25.53 0.16 7.17
C HIS A 28 -24.86 0.79 5.96
N ALA A 29 -25.02 0.18 4.79
CA ALA A 29 -24.47 0.69 3.54
C ALA A 29 -25.12 2.05 3.16
N LEU A 30 -24.31 2.92 2.57
CA LEU A 30 -24.76 4.19 2.01
C LEU A 30 -25.02 4.04 0.50
N ARG A 31 -25.62 5.08 -0.10
CA ARG A 31 -25.69 5.19 -1.57
C ARG A 31 -24.30 5.50 -2.13
N ASP A 32 -24.01 5.01 -3.33
CA ASP A 32 -22.66 5.13 -3.93
C ASP A 32 -22.20 6.58 -4.09
N GLU A 33 -23.13 7.50 -4.43
CA GLU A 33 -22.77 8.92 -4.54
C GLU A 33 -22.31 9.51 -3.19
N LEU A 34 -22.84 9.00 -2.08
CA LEU A 34 -22.49 9.54 -0.76
C LEU A 34 -21.12 9.03 -0.31
N TYR A 35 -20.77 7.78 -0.61
CA TYR A 35 -19.40 7.28 -0.42
C TYR A 35 -18.39 8.17 -1.16
N GLN A 36 -18.66 8.44 -2.44
CA GLN A 36 -17.75 9.26 -3.26
C GLN A 36 -17.65 10.70 -2.74
N ARG A 37 -18.76 11.30 -2.34
CA ARG A 37 -18.76 12.68 -1.80
C ARG A 37 -17.97 12.78 -0.50
N ILE A 38 -18.12 11.83 0.42
CA ILE A 38 -17.34 11.78 1.65
C ILE A 38 -15.85 11.63 1.33
N ALA A 39 -15.49 10.73 0.41
CA ALA A 39 -14.09 10.55 0.01
C ALA A 39 -13.50 11.80 -0.64
N THR A 40 -14.28 12.51 -1.46
CA THR A 40 -13.87 13.79 -2.07
C THR A 40 -13.62 14.86 -1.00
N GLU A 41 -14.50 14.98 -0.01
CA GLU A 41 -14.38 15.94 1.10
C GLU A 41 -13.16 15.65 1.98
N MET A 42 -12.93 14.36 2.29
CA MET A 42 -11.76 13.95 3.08
C MET A 42 -10.44 14.23 2.39
N ASN A 43 -10.43 14.14 1.07
CA ASN A 43 -9.29 14.47 0.20
C ASN A 43 -7.97 13.79 0.62
N LEU A 44 -8.07 12.56 1.13
CA LEU A 44 -6.94 11.66 1.37
C LEU A 44 -6.76 10.71 0.18
N SER A 45 -5.64 10.01 0.12
CA SER A 45 -5.41 9.02 -0.96
C SER A 45 -6.58 8.05 -1.06
N GLU A 46 -7.05 7.51 0.08
CA GLU A 46 -8.27 6.71 0.17
C GLU A 46 -9.08 6.99 1.43
N THR A 47 -10.41 6.89 1.26
CA THR A 47 -11.38 6.76 2.33
C THR A 47 -11.99 5.37 2.27
N ALA A 48 -11.91 4.63 3.36
CA ALA A 48 -12.43 3.27 3.47
C ALA A 48 -13.72 3.23 4.29
N PHE A 49 -14.66 2.44 3.84
CA PHE A 49 -15.95 2.26 4.48
C PHE A 49 -16.13 0.80 4.89
N ILE A 50 -16.28 0.57 6.19
CA ILE A 50 -16.50 -0.76 6.76
C ILE A 50 -17.99 -0.90 7.07
N THR A 51 -18.65 -1.89 6.48
CA THR A 51 -20.06 -2.19 6.76
C THR A 51 -20.25 -3.61 7.27
N LYS A 52 -21.22 -3.78 8.14
CA LYS A 52 -21.65 -5.12 8.58
C LYS A 52 -22.32 -5.86 7.41
N ILE A 53 -22.07 -7.17 7.33
CA ILE A 53 -22.68 -8.00 6.29
C ILE A 53 -24.12 -8.33 6.67
N ASN A 54 -24.33 -8.76 7.92
CA ASN A 54 -25.68 -9.03 8.43
C ASN A 54 -26.10 -7.91 9.39
N PRO A 55 -27.38 -7.50 9.41
CA PRO A 55 -27.88 -6.48 10.33
C PRO A 55 -27.70 -6.82 11.80
N SER A 56 -27.70 -8.11 12.17
CA SER A 56 -27.48 -8.61 13.52
C SER A 56 -26.02 -8.57 13.98
N ASP A 57 -25.06 -8.43 13.04
CA ASP A 57 -23.64 -8.36 13.37
C ASP A 57 -23.30 -7.07 14.12
N ASN A 58 -22.22 -7.09 14.86
CA ASN A 58 -21.66 -5.91 15.48
C ASN A 58 -20.13 -5.87 15.27
N PHE A 59 -19.55 -4.70 15.43
CA PHE A 59 -18.11 -4.52 15.19
C PHE A 59 -17.22 -5.19 16.25
N THR A 60 -17.75 -5.48 17.42
CA THR A 60 -17.00 -6.09 18.55
C THR A 60 -16.80 -7.60 18.36
N THR A 61 -17.82 -8.30 17.88
CA THR A 61 -17.82 -9.78 17.79
C THR A 61 -17.86 -10.32 16.36
N GLY A 62 -18.22 -9.48 15.39
CA GLY A 62 -18.22 -9.87 13.98
C GLY A 62 -16.83 -10.21 13.49
N SER A 63 -16.72 -11.26 12.68
CA SER A 63 -15.47 -11.71 12.07
C SER A 63 -15.38 -11.40 10.57
N ARG A 64 -16.49 -10.95 9.97
CA ARG A 64 -16.56 -10.62 8.54
C ARG A 64 -17.28 -9.29 8.33
N PHE A 65 -16.71 -8.45 7.44
CA PHE A 65 -17.22 -7.13 7.12
C PHE A 65 -17.08 -6.86 5.63
N CYS A 66 -17.96 -6.09 5.05
CA CYS A 66 -17.75 -5.53 3.72
C CYS A 66 -16.80 -4.33 3.82
N LEU A 67 -15.85 -4.21 2.88
CA LEU A 67 -14.91 -3.11 2.82
C LEU A 67 -14.83 -2.55 1.41
N ARG A 68 -15.01 -1.23 1.29
CA ARG A 68 -14.92 -0.48 0.04
C ARG A 68 -13.97 0.70 0.21
N TRP A 69 -13.21 1.01 -0.85
CA TRP A 69 -12.24 2.11 -0.85
C TRP A 69 -12.53 3.10 -1.97
N PHE A 70 -12.47 4.37 -1.63
CA PHE A 70 -12.70 5.46 -2.58
C PHE A 70 -11.54 6.44 -2.51
N THR A 71 -10.95 6.74 -3.67
CA THR A 71 -10.11 7.93 -3.86
C THR A 71 -11.02 9.17 -3.91
N PRO A 72 -10.48 10.39 -3.92
CA PRO A 72 -11.30 11.58 -4.12
C PRO A 72 -12.13 11.60 -5.41
N THR A 73 -11.83 10.72 -6.38
CA THR A 73 -12.45 10.74 -7.71
C THR A 73 -13.18 9.46 -8.11
N LYS A 74 -12.85 8.32 -7.53
CA LYS A 74 -13.43 7.01 -7.90
C LYS A 74 -13.26 5.95 -6.83
N GLU A 75 -14.11 4.92 -6.90
CA GLU A 75 -13.89 3.69 -6.16
C GLU A 75 -12.73 2.87 -6.76
N VAL A 76 -11.95 2.20 -5.90
CA VAL A 76 -10.86 1.31 -6.29
C VAL A 76 -11.10 -0.10 -5.77
N ASP A 77 -10.61 -1.10 -6.50
CA ASP A 77 -10.91 -2.51 -6.20
C ASP A 77 -10.00 -3.09 -5.10
N LEU A 78 -8.84 -2.49 -4.85
CA LEU A 78 -7.90 -2.94 -3.82
C LEU A 78 -7.05 -1.77 -3.28
N CYS A 79 -6.95 -1.68 -1.94
CA CYS A 79 -6.06 -0.74 -1.27
C CYS A 79 -5.48 -1.34 0.01
N GLY A 80 -4.18 -1.65 0.01
CA GLY A 80 -3.52 -2.33 1.14
C GLY A 80 -3.42 -1.47 2.40
N HIS A 81 -2.97 -0.20 2.30
CA HIS A 81 -2.80 0.65 3.47
C HIS A 81 -4.13 1.01 4.14
N ALA A 82 -5.17 1.25 3.35
CA ALA A 82 -6.51 1.52 3.88
C ALA A 82 -7.16 0.25 4.46
N THR A 83 -6.80 -0.95 3.99
CA THR A 83 -7.18 -2.23 4.64
C THR A 83 -6.51 -2.37 6.00
N LEU A 84 -5.20 -2.09 6.08
CA LEU A 84 -4.45 -2.10 7.35
C LEU A 84 -5.07 -1.11 8.36
N ALA A 85 -5.35 0.11 7.91
CA ALA A 85 -6.00 1.15 8.71
C ALA A 85 -7.41 0.76 9.15
N SER A 86 -8.20 0.12 8.28
CA SER A 86 -9.54 -0.39 8.58
C SER A 86 -9.52 -1.45 9.68
N ALA A 87 -8.59 -2.39 9.59
CA ALA A 87 -8.39 -3.41 10.61
C ALA A 87 -7.95 -2.79 11.95
N ALA A 88 -7.08 -1.77 11.92
CA ALA A 88 -6.70 -1.04 13.13
C ALA A 88 -7.91 -0.40 13.82
N VAL A 89 -8.80 0.23 13.07
CA VAL A 89 -10.03 0.81 13.63
C VAL A 89 -10.90 -0.27 14.26
N LEU A 90 -11.09 -1.42 13.63
CA LEU A 90 -11.84 -2.53 14.22
C LEU A 90 -11.19 -3.04 15.51
N PHE A 91 -9.89 -3.31 15.50
CA PHE A 91 -9.22 -3.89 16.67
C PHE A 91 -9.02 -2.90 17.80
N GLN A 92 -8.65 -1.65 17.51
CA GLN A 92 -8.24 -0.68 18.50
C GLN A 92 -9.41 0.19 19.03
N HIS A 93 -10.33 0.60 18.14
CA HIS A 93 -11.42 1.51 18.48
C HIS A 93 -12.76 0.80 18.65
N MET A 94 -13.11 -0.13 17.76
CA MET A 94 -14.34 -0.93 17.88
C MET A 94 -14.18 -2.11 18.84
N LYS A 95 -12.96 -2.35 19.37
CA LYS A 95 -12.64 -3.43 20.32
C LYS A 95 -13.05 -4.81 19.82
N ASN A 96 -12.83 -5.06 18.52
CA ASN A 96 -13.10 -6.38 17.94
C ASN A 96 -12.30 -7.46 18.67
N MET A 97 -12.98 -8.51 19.11
CA MET A 97 -12.38 -9.57 19.94
C MET A 97 -11.74 -10.69 19.12
N ASN A 98 -12.04 -10.77 17.82
CA ASN A 98 -11.46 -11.80 16.99
C ASN A 98 -9.97 -11.52 16.72
N PRO A 99 -9.11 -12.55 16.72
CA PRO A 99 -7.72 -12.39 16.32
C PRO A 99 -7.57 -12.10 14.82
N THR A 100 -8.52 -12.59 14.01
CA THR A 100 -8.57 -12.43 12.56
C THR A 100 -9.94 -11.95 12.13
N VAL A 101 -9.98 -10.98 11.23
CA VAL A 101 -11.19 -10.53 10.53
C VAL A 101 -11.00 -10.71 9.03
N VAL A 102 -12.12 -10.92 8.33
CA VAL A 102 -12.14 -11.04 6.88
C VAL A 102 -12.94 -9.87 6.31
N PHE A 103 -12.34 -9.19 5.35
CA PHE A 103 -13.02 -8.16 4.57
C PHE A 103 -13.47 -8.74 3.23
N GLU A 104 -14.77 -8.73 2.99
CA GLU A 104 -15.35 -8.99 1.67
C GLU A 104 -15.21 -7.74 0.81
N THR A 105 -14.51 -7.88 -0.32
CA THR A 105 -14.17 -6.76 -1.19
C THR A 105 -14.46 -7.10 -2.66
N ARG A 106 -14.35 -6.11 -3.54
CA ARG A 106 -14.42 -6.35 -4.99
C ARG A 106 -13.30 -7.24 -5.54
N SER A 107 -12.17 -7.31 -4.82
CA SER A 107 -11.04 -8.19 -5.17
C SER A 107 -11.08 -9.54 -4.45
N GLY A 108 -12.21 -9.90 -3.85
CA GLY A 108 -12.38 -11.10 -3.04
C GLY A 108 -12.13 -10.86 -1.55
N ASP A 109 -11.99 -11.95 -0.82
CA ASP A 109 -11.79 -11.93 0.62
C ASP A 109 -10.34 -11.54 0.97
N LEU A 110 -10.20 -10.58 1.88
CA LEU A 110 -8.92 -10.18 2.46
C LEU A 110 -8.89 -10.54 3.94
N SER A 111 -8.04 -11.48 4.31
CA SER A 111 -7.85 -11.88 5.70
C SER A 111 -6.82 -10.98 6.38
N VAL A 112 -7.15 -10.48 7.56
CA VAL A 112 -6.29 -9.59 8.34
C VAL A 112 -6.24 -10.07 9.78
N THR A 113 -5.03 -10.28 10.30
CA THR A 113 -4.79 -10.88 11.62
C THR A 113 -4.04 -9.89 12.51
N ARG A 114 -4.50 -9.74 13.76
CA ARG A 114 -3.78 -8.98 14.79
C ARG A 114 -2.65 -9.83 15.37
N CYS A 115 -1.43 -9.32 15.35
CA CYS A 115 -0.23 -9.96 15.89
C CYS A 115 0.52 -8.97 16.80
N GLY A 116 0.21 -8.97 18.09
CA GLY A 116 0.74 -7.97 19.02
C GLY A 116 0.31 -6.55 18.64
N GLU A 117 1.29 -5.68 18.41
CA GLU A 117 1.08 -4.30 17.95
C GLU A 117 0.97 -4.19 16.41
N GLN A 118 1.22 -5.26 15.69
CA GLN A 118 1.17 -5.31 14.25
C GLN A 118 -0.13 -5.91 13.75
N ILE A 119 -0.45 -5.57 12.53
CA ILE A 119 -1.55 -6.14 11.76
C ILE A 119 -0.96 -6.77 10.52
N VAL A 120 -1.28 -8.03 10.29
CA VAL A 120 -0.77 -8.85 9.19
C VAL A 120 -1.87 -9.05 8.17
N MET A 121 -1.59 -8.69 6.92
CA MET A 121 -2.47 -8.91 5.77
C MET A 121 -1.91 -10.01 4.90
N ASP A 122 -2.77 -10.89 4.40
CA ASP A 122 -2.43 -11.96 3.48
C ASP A 122 -2.75 -11.56 2.04
N PHE A 123 -1.73 -11.45 1.19
CA PHE A 123 -1.85 -11.09 -0.21
C PHE A 123 -1.28 -12.15 -1.16
N PRO A 124 -1.77 -12.23 -2.41
CA PRO A 124 -1.10 -13.00 -3.44
C PRO A 124 0.27 -12.40 -3.75
N LEU A 125 1.27 -13.25 -3.93
CA LEU A 125 2.57 -12.83 -4.45
C LEU A 125 2.44 -12.54 -5.95
N ASN A 126 3.09 -11.47 -6.41
CA ASN A 126 3.05 -11.06 -7.81
C ASN A 126 4.46 -11.06 -8.43
N PRO A 127 5.01 -12.24 -8.78
CA PRO A 127 6.36 -12.34 -9.32
C PRO A 127 6.51 -11.54 -10.61
N PRO A 128 7.48 -10.61 -10.70
CA PRO A 128 7.74 -9.90 -11.92
C PRO A 128 8.68 -10.69 -12.85
N THR A 129 8.62 -10.42 -14.15
CA THR A 129 9.51 -10.99 -15.16
C THR A 129 10.57 -9.98 -15.58
N ARG A 130 11.78 -10.48 -15.88
CA ARG A 130 12.87 -9.63 -16.36
C ARG A 130 12.54 -9.09 -17.76
N GLU A 131 12.85 -7.82 -17.98
CA GLU A 131 12.60 -7.12 -19.24
C GLU A 131 13.90 -6.54 -19.82
N ASP A 132 13.93 -6.27 -21.14
CA ASP A 132 15.02 -5.52 -21.77
C ASP A 132 14.88 -4.03 -21.41
N PRO A 133 15.87 -3.42 -20.75
CA PRO A 133 15.82 -1.98 -20.43
C PRO A 133 15.58 -1.08 -21.65
N LYS A 134 15.94 -1.53 -22.85
CA LYS A 134 15.74 -0.75 -24.08
C LYS A 134 14.27 -0.52 -24.42
N GLU A 135 13.38 -1.46 -24.03
CA GLU A 135 11.94 -1.31 -24.22
C GLU A 135 11.34 -0.20 -23.36
N PHE A 136 11.99 0.11 -22.23
CA PHE A 136 11.53 1.08 -21.24
C PHE A 136 12.45 2.29 -21.11
N LYS A 137 13.28 2.56 -22.11
CA LYS A 137 14.32 3.61 -22.07
C LYS A 137 13.76 4.99 -21.67
N ASP A 138 12.58 5.35 -22.16
CA ASP A 138 11.99 6.67 -21.94
C ASP A 138 11.46 6.80 -20.51
N ILE A 139 10.80 5.77 -19.98
CA ILE A 139 10.35 5.76 -18.60
C ILE A 139 11.53 5.64 -17.62
N ILE A 140 12.57 4.86 -17.95
CA ILE A 140 13.79 4.79 -17.14
C ILE A 140 14.46 6.15 -17.07
N LYS A 141 14.63 6.84 -18.20
CA LYS A 141 15.23 8.17 -18.26
C LYS A 141 14.42 9.20 -17.47
N ALA A 142 13.08 9.15 -17.57
CA ALA A 142 12.18 10.02 -16.82
C ALA A 142 12.24 9.77 -15.31
N ALA A 143 12.44 8.52 -14.89
CA ALA A 143 12.38 8.10 -13.50
C ALA A 143 13.70 8.27 -12.74
N VAL A 144 14.80 7.84 -13.35
CA VAL A 144 16.12 7.73 -12.68
C VAL A 144 17.23 8.51 -13.38
N GLY A 145 16.93 9.17 -14.51
CA GLY A 145 17.92 9.96 -15.26
C GLY A 145 19.08 9.11 -15.76
N ASP A 146 20.31 9.51 -15.39
CA ASP A 146 21.56 8.83 -15.77
C ASP A 146 22.12 7.94 -14.64
N HIS A 147 21.35 7.73 -13.55
CA HIS A 147 21.78 6.83 -12.50
C HIS A 147 21.90 5.40 -13.02
N PRO A 148 22.96 4.66 -12.62
CA PRO A 148 23.18 3.31 -13.07
C PRO A 148 22.07 2.38 -12.56
N ILE A 149 21.50 1.59 -13.47
CA ILE A 149 20.50 0.57 -13.18
C ILE A 149 21.12 -0.82 -13.24
N GLN A 150 20.59 -1.74 -12.42
CA GLN A 150 21.02 -3.13 -12.41
C GLN A 150 20.01 -4.04 -13.08
N ASP A 151 18.74 -3.87 -12.79
CA ASP A 151 17.67 -4.72 -13.29
C ASP A 151 16.43 -3.90 -13.65
N VAL A 152 15.69 -4.40 -14.65
CA VAL A 152 14.34 -3.95 -15.01
C VAL A 152 13.43 -5.16 -15.06
N TYR A 153 12.32 -5.10 -14.34
CA TYR A 153 11.33 -6.16 -14.25
C TYR A 153 9.91 -5.59 -14.40
N LEU A 154 9.00 -6.38 -14.95
CA LEU A 154 7.59 -6.00 -15.07
C LEU A 154 6.69 -7.06 -14.43
N SER A 155 5.83 -6.66 -13.52
CA SER A 155 4.69 -7.46 -13.10
C SER A 155 3.51 -7.17 -14.02
N SER A 156 3.26 -8.05 -14.98
CA SER A 156 2.19 -7.88 -15.98
C SER A 156 0.80 -7.93 -15.32
N SER A 157 0.62 -8.77 -14.29
CA SER A 157 -0.65 -8.89 -13.55
C SER A 157 -1.04 -7.60 -12.85
N THR A 158 -0.06 -6.85 -12.32
CA THR A 158 -0.28 -5.61 -11.59
C THR A 158 0.11 -4.37 -12.38
N LYS A 159 0.62 -4.53 -13.60
CA LYS A 159 1.12 -3.46 -14.48
C LYS A 159 2.15 -2.54 -13.80
N LYS A 160 3.03 -3.13 -12.98
CA LYS A 160 4.06 -2.41 -12.25
C LYS A 160 5.43 -2.68 -12.84
N LEU A 161 6.06 -1.64 -13.38
CA LEU A 161 7.46 -1.67 -13.77
C LEU A 161 8.32 -1.47 -12.54
N MET A 162 9.34 -2.31 -12.37
CA MET A 162 10.31 -2.19 -11.29
C MET A 162 11.69 -1.92 -11.87
N ILE A 163 12.32 -0.85 -11.42
CA ILE A 163 13.70 -0.47 -11.73
C ILE A 163 14.54 -0.65 -10.46
N ARG A 164 15.52 -1.54 -10.52
CA ARG A 164 16.55 -1.62 -9.49
C ARG A 164 17.74 -0.76 -9.89
N LEU A 165 18.10 0.20 -9.04
CA LEU A 165 19.37 0.93 -9.18
C LEU A 165 20.55 0.01 -8.85
N ALA A 166 21.73 0.33 -9.38
CA ALA A 166 22.95 -0.42 -9.09
C ALA A 166 23.36 -0.30 -7.62
N ASP A 167 24.09 -1.29 -7.11
CA ASP A 167 24.54 -1.35 -5.71
C ASP A 167 25.54 -0.24 -5.34
N SER A 168 26.04 0.52 -6.32
CA SER A 168 26.78 1.77 -6.11
C SER A 168 25.89 2.94 -5.67
N CYS A 169 24.58 2.83 -5.79
CA CYS A 169 23.60 3.82 -5.34
C CYS A 169 23.20 3.51 -3.89
N ASP A 170 23.24 4.50 -3.05
CA ASP A 170 22.78 4.41 -1.67
C ASP A 170 21.34 4.98 -1.49
N ARG A 171 20.85 4.97 -0.26
CA ARG A 171 19.54 5.52 0.08
C ARG A 171 19.40 6.99 -0.27
N SER A 172 20.48 7.78 -0.21
CA SER A 172 20.45 9.22 -0.51
C SER A 172 20.15 9.47 -1.98
N VAL A 173 20.69 8.65 -2.88
CA VAL A 173 20.34 8.68 -4.31
C VAL A 173 18.85 8.43 -4.49
N LEU A 174 18.31 7.35 -3.90
CA LEU A 174 16.89 7.01 -4.03
C LEU A 174 15.99 8.14 -3.52
N THR A 175 16.31 8.74 -2.38
CA THR A 175 15.50 9.83 -1.78
C THR A 175 15.62 11.16 -2.52
N SER A 176 16.73 11.41 -3.20
CA SER A 176 16.97 12.64 -3.95
C SER A 176 16.35 12.64 -5.36
N LEU A 177 15.90 11.49 -5.87
CA LEU A 177 15.26 11.39 -7.19
C LEU A 177 14.04 12.32 -7.25
N LYS A 178 14.00 13.17 -8.28
CA LYS A 178 12.87 14.04 -8.59
C LYS A 178 12.12 13.45 -9.78
N VAL A 179 11.10 12.68 -9.46
CA VAL A 179 10.27 12.01 -10.47
C VAL A 179 9.09 12.90 -10.80
N ASP A 180 9.06 13.42 -12.03
CA ASP A 180 7.98 14.29 -12.49
C ASP A 180 6.85 13.48 -13.12
N SER A 181 5.63 13.65 -12.61
CA SER A 181 4.44 12.94 -13.07
C SER A 181 4.12 13.18 -14.54
N THR A 182 4.29 14.41 -15.02
CA THR A 182 3.98 14.77 -16.41
C THR A 182 4.94 14.06 -17.37
N THR A 183 6.22 14.04 -17.02
CA THR A 183 7.26 13.33 -17.79
C THR A 183 7.00 11.82 -17.80
N LEU A 184 6.64 11.21 -16.65
CA LEU A 184 6.28 9.79 -16.59
C LEU A 184 5.07 9.47 -17.47
N LEU A 185 3.99 10.26 -17.38
CA LEU A 185 2.79 10.08 -18.19
C LEU A 185 3.09 10.20 -19.70
N SER A 186 4.04 11.05 -20.05
CA SER A 186 4.45 11.24 -21.44
C SER A 186 5.32 10.10 -21.97
N SER A 187 6.12 9.46 -21.10
CA SER A 187 7.04 8.38 -21.43
C SER A 187 6.37 7.02 -21.59
N GLU A 188 5.16 6.82 -21.05
CA GLU A 188 4.42 5.55 -21.13
C GLU A 188 2.92 5.81 -21.33
N ARG A 189 2.44 5.54 -22.54
CA ARG A 189 1.04 5.76 -22.98
C ARG A 189 0.34 4.49 -23.45
N SER A 190 1.06 3.36 -23.49
CA SER A 190 0.50 2.10 -23.98
C SER A 190 -0.49 1.45 -23.00
N GLY A 191 -0.47 1.86 -21.71
CA GLY A 191 -1.20 1.21 -20.64
C GLY A 191 -0.60 -0.12 -20.19
N ARG A 192 0.61 -0.45 -20.65
CA ARG A 192 1.40 -1.62 -20.19
C ARG A 192 1.91 -1.40 -18.76
N VAL A 193 2.24 -0.15 -18.41
CA VAL A 193 2.67 0.26 -17.07
C VAL A 193 1.70 1.29 -16.49
N THR A 194 1.24 1.05 -15.28
CA THR A 194 0.39 1.97 -14.52
C THR A 194 0.93 2.25 -13.12
N GLY A 195 2.11 1.71 -12.82
CA GLY A 195 2.83 1.95 -11.58
C GLY A 195 4.33 1.70 -11.76
N LEU A 196 5.14 2.54 -11.14
CA LEU A 196 6.59 2.48 -11.20
C LEU A 196 7.16 2.28 -9.79
N ILE A 197 7.92 1.22 -9.61
CA ILE A 197 8.71 0.92 -8.42
C ILE A 197 10.17 1.25 -8.72
N ILE A 198 10.82 2.03 -7.85
CA ILE A 198 12.27 2.18 -7.85
C ILE A 198 12.79 1.58 -6.55
N THR A 199 13.78 0.70 -6.62
CA THR A 199 14.28 -0.02 -5.45
C THR A 199 15.81 -0.14 -5.45
N ILE A 200 16.38 -0.24 -4.26
CA ILE A 200 17.81 -0.51 -4.00
C ILE A 200 17.93 -1.52 -2.87
N ILE A 201 19.09 -2.17 -2.79
CA ILE A 201 19.44 -3.02 -1.65
C ILE A 201 19.50 -2.19 -0.36
N GLY A 202 19.15 -2.79 0.75
CA GLY A 202 19.24 -2.15 2.06
C GLY A 202 20.67 -2.16 2.62
N SER A 203 20.82 -1.48 3.75
CA SER A 203 22.07 -1.46 4.52
C SER A 203 21.83 -2.17 5.85
N PRO A 204 22.18 -3.46 5.97
CA PRO A 204 21.97 -4.22 7.19
C PRO A 204 22.77 -3.68 8.39
N ASP A 205 23.85 -2.92 8.12
CA ASP A 205 24.69 -2.29 9.15
C ASP A 205 24.08 -1.00 9.73
N CYS A 206 23.01 -0.48 9.13
CA CYS A 206 22.25 0.64 9.67
C CYS A 206 21.19 0.14 10.67
N GLN A 207 20.88 0.95 11.69
CA GLN A 207 19.80 0.63 12.64
C GLN A 207 18.55 1.49 12.35
N PRO A 208 17.37 0.85 12.10
CA PRO A 208 17.16 -0.60 11.87
C PRO A 208 17.75 -1.04 10.53
N GLY A 209 18.19 -2.30 10.44
CA GLY A 209 18.75 -2.90 9.24
C GLY A 209 17.65 -3.29 8.25
N TYR A 210 17.32 -2.43 7.31
CA TYR A 210 16.38 -2.75 6.24
C TYR A 210 17.04 -3.61 5.17
N ASP A 211 16.30 -4.61 4.68
CA ASP A 211 16.75 -5.51 3.61
C ASP A 211 16.75 -4.80 2.25
N PHE A 212 15.79 -3.90 2.05
CA PHE A 212 15.75 -3.06 0.85
C PHE A 212 14.97 -1.76 1.08
N TYR A 213 15.19 -0.80 0.20
CA TYR A 213 14.46 0.45 0.12
C TYR A 213 13.70 0.56 -1.18
N SER A 214 12.58 1.29 -1.17
CA SER A 214 11.79 1.52 -2.38
C SER A 214 11.13 2.90 -2.39
N ARG A 215 10.68 3.31 -3.60
CA ARG A 215 9.70 4.38 -3.83
C ARG A 215 8.69 3.89 -4.86
N TYR A 216 7.48 4.41 -4.82
CA TYR A 216 6.41 4.02 -5.73
C TYR A 216 5.67 5.23 -6.29
N PHE A 217 5.49 5.24 -7.61
CA PHE A 217 4.85 6.31 -8.37
C PHE A 217 3.76 5.72 -9.26
N ALA A 218 2.58 6.32 -9.26
CA ALA A 218 1.45 5.87 -10.06
C ALA A 218 0.63 7.04 -10.66
N PRO A 219 1.27 7.96 -11.40
CA PRO A 219 0.56 9.13 -11.95
C PRO A 219 -0.55 8.72 -12.93
N TRP A 220 -0.46 7.57 -13.58
CA TRP A 220 -1.53 6.99 -14.42
C TRP A 220 -2.83 6.71 -13.64
N ASN A 221 -2.74 6.58 -12.33
CA ASN A 221 -3.87 6.43 -11.41
C ASN A 221 -4.18 7.71 -10.62
N GLY A 222 -3.56 8.84 -10.98
CA GLY A 222 -3.74 10.11 -10.29
C GLY A 222 -2.94 10.25 -8.99
N ILE A 223 -1.98 9.35 -8.74
CA ILE A 223 -1.14 9.34 -7.54
C ILE A 223 0.31 9.66 -7.96
N PRO A 224 0.78 10.91 -7.80
CA PRO A 224 2.15 11.27 -8.17
C PRO A 224 3.20 10.38 -7.51
N GLU A 225 3.17 10.27 -6.20
CA GLU A 225 3.95 9.33 -5.40
C GLU A 225 3.09 8.82 -4.25
N ASP A 226 3.00 7.51 -4.08
CA ASP A 226 2.27 6.90 -2.97
C ASP A 226 3.19 6.72 -1.76
N PRO A 227 2.81 7.20 -0.57
CA PRO A 227 3.68 7.19 0.60
C PRO A 227 4.18 5.82 1.01
N VAL A 228 3.30 4.81 1.12
CA VAL A 228 3.66 3.41 1.41
C VAL A 228 2.65 2.49 0.74
N THR A 229 3.14 1.55 -0.07
CA THR A 229 2.32 0.80 -1.01
C THR A 229 2.38 -0.70 -0.78
N GLY A 230 1.37 -1.27 -0.15
CA GLY A 230 1.28 -2.73 0.07
C GLY A 230 1.36 -3.52 -1.23
N SER A 231 0.61 -3.10 -2.27
CA SER A 231 0.58 -3.80 -3.56
C SER A 231 1.92 -3.76 -4.33
N ALA A 232 2.76 -2.76 -4.13
CA ALA A 232 4.12 -2.74 -4.68
C ALA A 232 5.00 -3.78 -3.98
N HIS A 233 4.77 -4.00 -2.68
CA HIS A 233 5.54 -4.96 -1.90
C HIS A 233 5.19 -6.42 -2.21
N THR A 234 4.03 -6.71 -2.82
CA THR A 234 3.77 -8.06 -3.37
C THR A 234 4.69 -8.40 -4.54
N VAL A 235 5.16 -7.40 -5.29
CA VAL A 235 6.15 -7.54 -6.38
C VAL A 235 7.57 -7.57 -5.81
N LEU A 236 7.90 -6.59 -4.96
CA LEU A 236 9.21 -6.46 -4.33
C LEU A 236 9.58 -7.69 -3.50
N ALA A 237 8.63 -8.26 -2.77
CA ALA A 237 8.86 -9.45 -1.95
C ALA A 237 9.34 -10.65 -2.77
N SER A 238 8.76 -10.87 -3.95
CA SER A 238 9.20 -11.94 -4.86
C SER A 238 10.61 -11.68 -5.40
N TYR A 239 10.86 -10.47 -5.87
CA TYR A 239 12.15 -10.09 -6.41
C TYR A 239 13.27 -10.20 -5.36
N TRP A 240 13.06 -9.60 -4.19
CA TRP A 240 14.08 -9.57 -3.14
C TRP A 240 14.27 -10.93 -2.46
N LEU A 241 13.22 -11.78 -2.40
CA LEU A 241 13.38 -13.19 -2.00
C LEU A 241 14.43 -13.90 -2.86
N GLU A 242 14.35 -13.74 -4.20
CA GLU A 242 15.30 -14.35 -5.13
C GLU A 242 16.72 -13.80 -4.93
N LYS A 243 16.86 -12.47 -4.75
CA LYS A 243 18.18 -11.81 -4.64
C LYS A 243 18.86 -12.03 -3.30
N LEU A 244 18.09 -12.07 -2.21
CA LEU A 244 18.62 -12.18 -0.84
C LEU A 244 18.59 -13.61 -0.29
N GLY A 245 17.83 -14.52 -0.90
CA GLY A 245 17.60 -15.86 -0.37
C GLY A 245 16.85 -15.87 0.98
N LYS A 246 16.08 -14.84 1.28
CA LYS A 246 15.52 -14.56 2.60
C LYS A 246 14.00 -14.37 2.51
N ARG A 247 13.23 -15.26 3.18
CA ARG A 247 11.75 -15.22 3.15
C ARG A 247 11.15 -14.11 4.02
N LYS A 248 11.81 -13.77 5.13
CA LYS A 248 11.39 -12.71 6.05
C LYS A 248 12.27 -11.50 5.81
N MET A 249 11.66 -10.37 5.49
CA MET A 249 12.35 -9.15 5.11
C MET A 249 11.73 -7.95 5.80
N LEU A 250 12.58 -6.98 6.17
CA LEU A 250 12.18 -5.68 6.64
C LEU A 250 12.44 -4.66 5.53
N ALA A 251 11.38 -4.01 5.05
CA ALA A 251 11.42 -3.05 3.96
C ALA A 251 11.08 -1.64 4.43
N TYR A 252 11.64 -0.64 3.76
CA TYR A 252 11.28 0.75 4.00
C TYR A 252 10.99 1.47 2.67
N GLN A 253 9.80 2.05 2.56
CA GLN A 253 9.45 2.91 1.43
C GLN A 253 9.85 4.35 1.73
N CYS A 254 10.74 4.91 0.90
CA CYS A 254 11.43 6.19 1.11
C CYS A 254 10.69 7.38 0.51
N SER A 255 9.38 7.48 0.64
CA SER A 255 8.64 8.70 0.33
C SER A 255 8.94 9.81 1.32
N SER A 256 8.41 11.01 1.11
CA SER A 256 8.53 12.13 2.07
C SER A 256 7.97 11.81 3.46
N ARG A 257 6.94 10.95 3.53
CA ARG A 257 6.39 10.45 4.81
C ARG A 257 7.17 9.26 5.35
N GLY A 258 7.58 8.37 4.46
CA GLY A 258 8.26 7.12 4.78
C GLY A 258 7.37 6.11 5.49
N GLY A 259 7.75 4.83 5.47
CA GLY A 259 7.05 3.81 6.23
C GLY A 259 7.70 2.44 6.11
N GLU A 260 7.38 1.59 7.07
CA GLU A 260 8.01 0.30 7.31
C GLU A 260 7.02 -0.84 7.07
N LEU A 261 7.49 -1.88 6.38
CA LEU A 261 6.73 -3.10 6.14
C LEU A 261 7.57 -4.31 6.50
N GLU A 262 6.99 -5.21 7.28
CA GLU A 262 7.55 -6.55 7.47
C GLU A 262 6.90 -7.50 6.47
N LEU A 263 7.71 -8.27 5.76
CA LEU A 263 7.29 -9.16 4.70
C LEU A 263 7.67 -10.59 5.06
N GLU A 264 6.76 -11.54 4.81
CA GLU A 264 7.06 -12.97 4.92
C GLU A 264 6.50 -13.69 3.69
N VAL A 265 7.40 -14.12 2.81
CA VAL A 265 7.00 -14.90 1.63
C VAL A 265 6.75 -16.35 2.02
N ARG A 266 5.52 -16.81 1.76
CA ARG A 266 5.03 -18.13 2.10
C ARG A 266 5.31 -19.14 0.98
N GLU A 267 5.21 -20.44 1.31
CA GLU A 267 5.44 -21.52 0.34
C GLU A 267 4.28 -21.73 -0.62
N ASP A 268 3.09 -21.26 -0.23
CA ASP A 268 1.86 -21.36 -1.01
C ASP A 268 1.69 -20.25 -2.09
N GLY A 269 2.77 -19.48 -2.36
CA GLY A 269 2.73 -18.41 -3.36
C GLY A 269 2.06 -17.13 -2.85
N ARG A 270 1.94 -16.97 -1.54
CA ARG A 270 1.40 -15.77 -0.91
C ARG A 270 2.46 -15.02 -0.11
N VAL A 271 2.16 -13.79 0.26
CA VAL A 271 3.01 -12.95 1.10
C VAL A 271 2.20 -12.34 2.23
N ASN A 272 2.67 -12.51 3.45
CA ASN A 272 2.21 -11.77 4.61
C ASN A 272 2.89 -10.41 4.61
N ILE A 273 2.09 -9.35 4.64
CA ILE A 273 2.57 -7.96 4.77
C ILE A 273 2.08 -7.45 6.11
N ALA A 274 3.00 -7.19 7.01
CA ALA A 274 2.70 -6.68 8.33
C ALA A 274 3.13 -5.22 8.48
N GLY A 275 2.36 -4.47 9.27
CA GLY A 275 2.65 -3.10 9.60
C GLY A 275 2.00 -2.64 10.89
N ARG A 276 2.50 -1.53 11.43
CA ARG A 276 1.90 -0.82 12.55
C ARG A 276 1.05 0.33 12.05
N THR A 277 0.24 0.88 12.93
CA THR A 277 -0.67 1.99 12.61
C THR A 277 -0.71 3.00 13.76
N VAL A 278 -0.96 4.26 13.42
CA VAL A 278 -1.21 5.33 14.39
C VAL A 278 -2.48 6.07 14.03
N THR A 279 -3.44 6.14 14.95
CA THR A 279 -4.64 6.96 14.76
C THR A 279 -4.31 8.42 15.05
N ILE A 280 -4.56 9.28 14.07
CA ILE A 280 -4.25 10.71 14.14
C ILE A 280 -5.47 11.53 14.54
N LEU A 281 -6.64 11.13 14.05
CA LEU A 281 -7.88 11.85 14.26
C LEU A 281 -9.03 10.87 14.50
N GLN A 282 -9.90 11.24 15.41
CA GLN A 282 -11.20 10.59 15.64
C GLN A 282 -12.26 11.67 15.76
N GLY A 283 -13.37 11.49 15.08
CA GLY A 283 -14.47 12.47 15.08
C GLY A 283 -15.74 11.94 14.44
N THR A 284 -16.58 12.85 14.02
CA THR A 284 -17.88 12.57 13.39
C THR A 284 -18.08 13.47 12.20
N ILE A 285 -18.57 12.93 11.09
CA ILE A 285 -19.09 13.68 9.96
C ILE A 285 -20.59 13.85 10.16
N THR A 286 -21.07 15.07 10.08
CA THR A 286 -22.52 15.40 10.10
C THR A 286 -23.00 15.62 8.66
N LEU A 287 -24.04 14.88 8.23
CA LEU A 287 -24.61 14.88 6.89
C LEU A 287 -26.09 15.32 6.92
#